data_4dd9c4d951f97d6ffc7cbecb3960bbea
#
_entry.id   4dd9c4d951f97d6ffc7cbecb3960bbea
#
_cell.length_a   1.000
_cell.length_b   1.000
_cell.length_c   1.000
_cell.angle_alpha   90.00
_cell.angle_beta   90.00
_cell.angle_gamma   90.00
#
_symmetry.space_group_name_H-M   'P 1'
#
loop_
_entity.id
_entity.type
_entity.pdbx_description
1 polymer ?
#
loop_
_entity_poly.entity_id
_entity_poly.type
_entity_poly.pdbx_seq_one_letter_code
_entity_poly.pdbx_strand_id
1 'polypeptide(L)'
;MQREFPSAPLVGVGAVVVDQGRVLLIRRGTEPMKGRWSLPGGLLELGESLAAGVVREVREETGLLVDAVELIELLDRIHREADRVRYHYVIADYLCRVVGGQLLAASDADAVRWVERTEWNSHSALALDPITVRVIEAGWQRAQVLETERRRTR
;
A
#
# COMPACT_ATOMS: atom_id res chain seq x y z
N MET A 1 -18.53 8.63 -4.86
CA MET A 1 -18.42 7.28 -5.48
C MET A 1 -18.80 6.24 -4.45
N GLN A 2 -19.73 5.39 -4.79
CA GLN A 2 -20.24 4.37 -3.88
C GLN A 2 -19.24 3.20 -3.78
N ARG A 3 -18.69 2.99 -2.60
CA ARG A 3 -17.71 1.92 -2.34
C ARG A 3 -18.39 0.61 -1.95
N GLU A 4 -19.42 0.68 -1.13
CA GLU A 4 -20.22 -0.48 -0.71
C GLU A 4 -21.28 -0.81 -1.75
N PHE A 5 -21.40 -2.09 -2.07
CA PHE A 5 -22.33 -2.60 -3.08
C PHE A 5 -22.23 -1.82 -4.40
N PRO A 6 -21.00 -1.72 -4.96
CA PRO A 6 -20.78 -0.89 -6.14
C PRO A 6 -21.43 -1.48 -7.39
N SER A 7 -21.70 -0.62 -8.39
CA SER A 7 -22.22 -1.05 -9.70
C SER A 7 -21.12 -1.54 -10.65
N ALA A 8 -19.86 -1.28 -10.30
CA ALA A 8 -18.68 -1.69 -11.08
C ALA A 8 -17.47 -1.82 -10.16
N PRO A 9 -16.43 -2.57 -10.58
CA PRO A 9 -15.17 -2.59 -9.82
C PRO A 9 -14.54 -1.20 -9.72
N LEU A 10 -13.90 -0.93 -8.58
CA LEU A 10 -13.17 0.30 -8.33
C LEU A 10 -11.68 0.03 -8.44
N VAL A 11 -10.94 0.97 -8.99
CA VAL A 11 -9.48 0.87 -9.09
C VAL A 11 -8.84 1.52 -7.86
N GLY A 12 -8.03 0.74 -7.15
CA GLY A 12 -7.22 1.20 -6.04
C GLY A 12 -5.74 1.12 -6.36
N VAL A 13 -4.96 1.87 -5.60
CA VAL A 13 -3.50 1.83 -5.64
C VAL A 13 -2.96 1.62 -4.23
N GLY A 14 -1.84 0.92 -4.13
CA GLY A 14 -1.15 0.69 -2.87
C GLY A 14 0.36 0.87 -3.04
N ALA A 15 1.04 1.11 -1.92
CA ALA A 15 2.47 1.40 -1.93
C ALA A 15 3.22 0.50 -0.96
N VAL A 16 4.22 -0.23 -1.47
CA VAL A 16 5.27 -0.84 -0.65
C VAL A 16 6.39 0.17 -0.58
N VAL A 17 6.40 0.99 0.46
CA VAL A 17 7.41 2.02 0.67
C VAL A 17 8.55 1.41 1.48
N VAL A 18 9.71 1.25 0.84
CA VAL A 18 10.88 0.63 1.47
C VAL A 18 11.94 1.70 1.72
N ASP A 19 12.39 1.78 2.96
CA ASP A 19 13.49 2.68 3.36
C ASP A 19 14.32 2.03 4.47
N GLN A 20 15.62 1.94 4.26
CA GLN A 20 16.56 1.30 5.20
C GLN A 20 16.12 -0.12 5.61
N GLY A 21 15.63 -0.90 4.66
CA GLY A 21 15.19 -2.28 4.89
C GLY A 21 13.86 -2.43 5.63
N ARG A 22 13.18 -1.33 5.92
CA ARG A 22 11.87 -1.31 6.59
C ARG A 22 10.76 -0.97 5.61
N VAL A 23 9.54 -1.35 5.94
CA VAL A 23 8.34 -1.07 5.14
C VAL A 23 7.37 -0.22 5.94
N LEU A 24 6.78 0.76 5.30
CA LEU A 24 5.82 1.66 5.91
C LEU A 24 4.42 1.05 5.89
N LEU A 25 3.78 1.00 7.06
CA LEU A 25 2.38 0.63 7.20
C LEU A 25 1.57 1.77 7.78
N ILE A 26 0.31 1.79 7.43
CA ILE A 26 -0.69 2.67 8.03
C ILE A 26 -1.74 1.85 8.77
N ARG A 27 -2.36 2.44 9.79
CA ARG A 27 -3.57 1.88 10.39
C ARG A 27 -4.77 2.61 9.78
N ARG A 28 -5.69 1.82 9.23
CA ARG A 28 -6.85 2.39 8.53
C ARG A 28 -7.79 3.09 9.51
N GLY A 29 -8.14 4.32 9.20
CA GLY A 29 -9.11 5.11 9.96
C GLY A 29 -10.55 4.96 9.47
N THR A 30 -10.76 4.31 8.30
CA THR A 30 -12.08 4.16 7.66
C THR A 30 -12.34 2.74 7.18
N GLU A 31 -13.62 2.43 6.95
CA GLU A 31 -14.01 1.16 6.32
C GLU A 31 -13.64 1.12 4.82
N PRO A 32 -13.38 -0.04 4.21
CA PRO A 32 -13.35 -1.35 4.84
C PRO A 32 -12.12 -1.57 5.72
N MET A 33 -12.23 -2.47 6.69
CA MET A 33 -11.13 -2.93 7.55
C MET A 33 -10.56 -1.83 8.47
N LYS A 34 -11.42 -0.93 8.95
CA LYS A 34 -11.05 0.10 9.93
C LYS A 34 -10.31 -0.50 11.13
N GLY A 35 -9.22 0.17 11.54
CA GLY A 35 -8.38 -0.26 12.66
C GLY A 35 -7.32 -1.29 12.30
N ARG A 36 -7.29 -1.81 11.08
CA ARG A 36 -6.29 -2.76 10.63
C ARG A 36 -5.09 -2.07 10.01
N TRP A 37 -3.91 -2.67 10.21
CA TRP A 37 -2.69 -2.23 9.53
C TRP A 37 -2.69 -2.72 8.10
N SER A 38 -2.24 -1.87 7.19
CA SER A 38 -2.14 -2.19 5.77
C SER A 38 -1.11 -1.29 5.08
N LEU A 39 -0.92 -1.53 3.78
CA LEU A 39 -0.14 -0.63 2.94
C LEU A 39 -0.85 0.72 2.80
N PRO A 40 -0.09 1.83 2.70
CA PRO A 40 -0.67 3.09 2.25
C PRO A 40 -1.33 2.93 0.88
N GLY A 41 -2.42 3.60 0.66
CA GLY A 41 -3.12 3.54 -0.62
C GLY A 41 -4.55 4.04 -0.54
N GLY A 42 -5.23 4.03 -1.67
CA GLY A 42 -6.61 4.46 -1.78
C GLY A 42 -7.12 4.36 -3.21
N LEU A 43 -8.23 5.00 -3.48
CA LEU A 43 -8.85 4.98 -4.80
C LEU A 43 -8.14 5.89 -5.78
N LEU A 44 -8.00 5.38 -7.01
CA LEU A 44 -7.53 6.17 -8.13
C LEU A 44 -8.57 7.24 -8.48
N GLU A 45 -8.12 8.45 -8.74
CA GLU A 45 -8.98 9.53 -9.19
C GLU A 45 -9.11 9.54 -10.71
N LEU A 46 -10.24 10.02 -11.22
CA LEU A 46 -10.49 10.09 -12.65
C LEU A 46 -9.43 10.97 -13.34
N GLY A 47 -8.81 10.43 -14.38
CA GLY A 47 -7.76 11.13 -15.14
C GLY A 47 -6.36 11.04 -14.55
N GLU A 48 -6.21 10.39 -13.40
CA GLU A 48 -4.94 10.19 -12.72
C GLU A 48 -4.28 8.89 -13.19
N SER A 49 -2.97 8.92 -13.46
CA SER A 49 -2.23 7.68 -13.72
C SER A 49 -2.07 6.86 -12.43
N LEU A 50 -1.83 5.56 -12.56
CA LEU A 50 -1.60 4.69 -11.40
C LEU A 50 -0.42 5.21 -10.57
N ALA A 51 0.71 5.52 -11.19
CA ALA A 51 1.89 6.03 -10.50
C ALA A 51 1.61 7.35 -9.77
N ALA A 52 0.90 8.29 -10.41
CA ALA A 52 0.52 9.55 -9.78
C ALA A 52 -0.41 9.32 -8.57
N GLY A 53 -1.34 8.38 -8.69
CA GLY A 53 -2.26 8.02 -7.60
C GLY A 53 -1.53 7.47 -6.39
N VAL A 54 -0.56 6.60 -6.60
CA VAL A 54 0.28 6.06 -5.53
C VAL A 54 1.02 7.17 -4.81
N VAL A 55 1.69 8.05 -5.56
CA VAL A 55 2.44 9.18 -4.99
C VAL A 55 1.52 10.10 -4.18
N ARG A 56 0.35 10.42 -4.71
CA ARG A 56 -0.65 11.25 -4.03
C ARG A 56 -1.13 10.60 -2.74
N GLU A 57 -1.52 9.33 -2.77
CA GLU A 57 -2.04 8.63 -1.59
C GLU A 57 -0.98 8.53 -0.48
N VAL A 58 0.26 8.20 -0.81
CA VAL A 58 1.34 8.15 0.18
C VAL A 58 1.52 9.51 0.84
N ARG A 59 1.52 10.58 0.06
CA ARG A 59 1.66 11.93 0.59
C ARG A 59 0.50 12.32 1.50
N GLU A 60 -0.73 12.05 1.07
CA GLU A 60 -1.94 12.37 1.83
C GLU A 60 -2.00 11.62 3.16
N GLU A 61 -1.65 10.35 3.18
CA GLU A 61 -1.77 9.51 4.36
C GLU A 61 -0.55 9.58 5.30
N THR A 62 0.63 9.84 4.77
CA THR A 62 1.88 9.70 5.53
C THR A 62 2.76 10.96 5.56
N GLY A 63 2.49 11.93 4.70
CA GLY A 63 3.34 13.13 4.55
C GLY A 63 4.63 12.90 3.77
N LEU A 64 4.96 11.66 3.40
CA LEU A 64 6.17 11.36 2.64
C LEU A 64 6.00 11.62 1.15
N LEU A 65 7.09 12.08 0.54
CA LEU A 65 7.22 12.18 -0.91
C LEU A 65 7.98 10.96 -1.40
N VAL A 66 7.40 10.25 -2.36
CA VAL A 66 7.96 9.02 -2.91
C VAL A 66 8.02 9.07 -4.42
N ASP A 67 8.95 8.27 -4.98
CA ASP A 67 8.90 7.85 -6.38
C ASP A 67 8.19 6.49 -6.45
N ALA A 68 7.27 6.34 -7.38
CA ALA A 68 6.71 5.05 -7.76
C ALA A 68 7.70 4.37 -8.70
N VAL A 69 8.46 3.39 -8.19
CA VAL A 69 9.60 2.80 -8.91
C VAL A 69 9.13 1.80 -9.96
N GLU A 70 8.29 0.83 -9.54
CA GLU A 70 7.73 -0.16 -10.47
C GLU A 70 6.48 -0.83 -9.87
N LEU A 71 5.64 -1.35 -10.75
CA LEU A 71 4.49 -2.17 -10.35
C LEU A 71 4.99 -3.51 -9.80
N ILE A 72 4.55 -3.87 -8.59
CA ILE A 72 4.87 -5.15 -7.96
C ILE A 72 3.79 -6.18 -8.28
N GLU A 73 2.54 -5.82 -8.08
CA GLU A 73 1.42 -6.74 -8.29
C GLU A 73 0.15 -5.98 -8.66
N LEU A 74 -0.63 -6.59 -9.54
CA LEU A 74 -2.00 -6.18 -9.85
C LEU A 74 -2.90 -7.30 -9.36
N LEU A 75 -3.86 -7.00 -8.50
CA LEU A 75 -4.68 -8.03 -7.86
C LEU A 75 -6.13 -7.62 -7.66
N ASP A 76 -6.98 -8.63 -7.49
CA ASP A 76 -8.38 -8.46 -7.16
C ASP A 76 -8.58 -8.53 -5.64
N ARG A 77 -9.41 -7.64 -5.10
CA ARG A 77 -9.93 -7.72 -3.74
C ARG A 77 -11.46 -7.71 -3.82
N ILE A 78 -12.06 -8.88 -3.63
CA ILE A 78 -13.50 -9.05 -3.71
C ILE A 78 -14.02 -9.55 -2.37
N HIS A 79 -14.91 -8.78 -1.77
CA HIS A 79 -15.59 -9.15 -0.53
C HIS A 79 -17.07 -9.37 -0.80
N ARG A 80 -17.54 -10.56 -0.47
CA ARG A 80 -18.94 -10.94 -0.64
C ARG A 80 -19.65 -10.95 0.71
N GLU A 81 -20.90 -10.53 0.68
CA GLU A 81 -21.82 -10.65 1.80
C GLU A 81 -23.08 -11.35 1.28
N ALA A 82 -23.32 -12.59 1.74
CA ALA A 82 -24.33 -13.46 1.17
C ALA A 82 -24.16 -13.60 -0.35
N ASP A 83 -25.17 -13.29 -1.14
CA ASP A 83 -25.15 -13.41 -2.61
C ASP A 83 -24.69 -12.12 -3.30
N ARG A 84 -24.32 -11.11 -2.54
CA ARG A 84 -23.97 -9.79 -3.09
C ARG A 84 -22.48 -9.53 -2.98
N VAL A 85 -21.94 -8.77 -3.94
CA VAL A 85 -20.58 -8.21 -3.84
C VAL A 85 -20.66 -6.94 -3.02
N ARG A 86 -20.06 -6.95 -1.82
CA ARG A 86 -20.04 -5.78 -0.94
C ARG A 86 -18.93 -4.79 -1.35
N TYR A 87 -17.75 -5.33 -1.65
CA TYR A 87 -16.62 -4.52 -2.14
C TYR A 87 -15.95 -5.25 -3.30
N HIS A 88 -15.55 -4.51 -4.31
CA HIS A 88 -14.77 -5.04 -5.42
C HIS A 88 -13.74 -4.00 -5.86
N TYR A 89 -12.47 -4.29 -5.57
CA TYR A 89 -11.34 -3.46 -5.98
C TYR A 89 -10.42 -4.23 -6.90
N VAL A 90 -9.88 -3.53 -7.90
CA VAL A 90 -8.69 -3.94 -8.63
C VAL A 90 -7.57 -3.04 -8.13
N ILE A 91 -6.54 -3.62 -7.51
CA ILE A 91 -5.50 -2.87 -6.81
C ILE A 91 -4.17 -3.03 -7.53
N ALA A 92 -3.52 -1.91 -7.84
CA ALA A 92 -2.15 -1.86 -8.35
C ALA A 92 -1.20 -1.48 -7.20
N ASP A 93 -0.38 -2.42 -6.76
CA ASP A 93 0.61 -2.20 -5.70
C ASP A 93 1.97 -1.89 -6.30
N TYR A 94 2.55 -0.75 -5.91
CA TYR A 94 3.83 -0.25 -6.42
C TYR A 94 4.92 -0.30 -5.36
N LEU A 95 6.13 -0.65 -5.78
CA LEU A 95 7.32 -0.38 -5.00
C LEU A 95 7.61 1.11 -5.04
N CYS A 96 7.81 1.71 -3.87
CA CYS A 96 8.07 3.14 -3.73
C CYS A 96 9.36 3.40 -2.96
N ARG A 97 10.05 4.46 -3.34
CA ARG A 97 11.27 4.95 -2.68
C ARG A 97 11.01 6.34 -2.12
N VAL A 98 11.42 6.59 -0.88
CA VAL A 98 11.30 7.91 -0.25
C VAL A 98 12.29 8.88 -0.91
N VAL A 99 11.79 10.05 -1.31
CA VAL A 99 12.59 11.12 -1.89
C VAL A 99 12.48 12.43 -1.11
N GLY A 100 11.61 12.50 -0.12
CA GLY A 100 11.44 13.69 0.71
C GLY A 100 10.24 13.60 1.63
N GLY A 101 9.83 14.75 2.14
CA GLY A 101 8.67 14.85 3.03
C GLY A 101 8.98 14.52 4.48
N GLN A 102 7.96 14.55 5.31
CA GLN A 102 8.05 14.27 6.74
C GLN A 102 6.93 13.33 7.15
N LEU A 103 7.29 12.25 7.87
CA LEU A 103 6.33 11.23 8.29
C LEU A 103 5.34 11.79 9.33
N LEU A 104 4.08 11.84 8.96
CA LEU A 104 2.96 12.25 9.81
C LEU A 104 1.74 11.45 9.41
N ALA A 105 1.00 10.92 10.39
CA ALA A 105 -0.31 10.34 10.11
C ALA A 105 -1.28 11.46 9.72
N ALA A 106 -2.00 11.26 8.62
CA ALA A 106 -2.90 12.27 8.08
C ALA A 106 -4.03 11.62 7.26
N SER A 107 -5.02 12.41 6.87
CA SER A 107 -6.16 11.96 6.08
C SER A 107 -6.86 10.76 6.73
N ASP A 108 -7.07 9.66 6.02
CA ASP A 108 -7.77 8.48 6.49
C ASP A 108 -6.90 7.51 7.30
N ALA A 109 -5.63 7.82 7.52
CA ALA A 109 -4.74 7.04 8.38
C ALA A 109 -4.72 7.62 9.80
N ASP A 110 -5.03 6.80 10.81
CA ASP A 110 -4.94 7.24 12.21
C ASP A 110 -3.60 6.93 12.88
N ALA A 111 -2.73 6.17 12.20
CA ALA A 111 -1.35 5.92 12.62
C ALA A 111 -0.49 5.50 11.42
N VAL A 112 0.81 5.75 11.51
CA VAL A 112 1.83 5.31 10.56
C VAL A 112 2.98 4.68 11.30
N ARG A 113 3.63 3.67 10.70
CA ARG A 113 4.70 2.94 11.36
C ARG A 113 5.63 2.27 10.35
N TRP A 114 6.94 2.41 10.58
CA TRP A 114 7.94 1.58 9.91
C TRP A 114 8.01 0.21 10.60
N VAL A 115 8.01 -0.86 9.81
CA VAL A 115 8.08 -2.23 10.32
C VAL A 115 9.25 -2.99 9.72
N GLU A 116 9.82 -3.88 10.54
CA GLU A 116 10.92 -4.75 10.16
C GLU A 116 10.38 -6.04 9.54
N ARG A 117 11.22 -6.72 8.74
CA ARG A 117 10.84 -7.98 8.10
C ARG A 117 10.39 -9.04 9.09
N THR A 118 11.02 -9.11 10.25
CA THR A 118 10.63 -10.04 11.32
C THR A 118 9.22 -9.79 11.83
N GLU A 119 8.75 -8.54 11.78
CA GLU A 119 7.40 -8.19 12.25
C GLU A 119 6.31 -8.60 11.27
N TRP A 120 6.51 -8.44 9.94
CA TRP A 120 5.46 -8.82 9.00
C TRP A 120 5.45 -10.31 8.65
N ASN A 121 6.56 -11.02 8.84
CA ASN A 121 6.65 -12.47 8.60
C ASN A 121 6.31 -13.33 9.80
N SER A 122 6.14 -12.74 10.98
CA SER A 122 5.73 -13.47 12.18
C SER A 122 4.22 -13.34 12.39
N HIS A 123 3.65 -14.23 13.21
CA HIS A 123 2.29 -14.07 13.73
C HIS A 123 2.27 -12.92 14.73
N SER A 124 2.53 -11.73 14.25
CA SER A 124 2.69 -10.54 15.07
C SER A 124 1.34 -9.91 15.42
N ALA A 125 1.39 -8.97 16.38
CA ALA A 125 0.24 -8.16 16.76
C ALA A 125 -0.30 -7.27 15.62
N LEU A 126 0.40 -7.18 14.49
CA LEU A 126 -0.07 -6.45 13.30
C LEU A 126 -1.23 -7.14 12.60
N ALA A 127 -1.35 -8.45 12.73
CA ALA A 127 -2.43 -9.25 12.17
C ALA A 127 -2.70 -8.95 10.68
N LEU A 128 -1.62 -8.85 9.89
CA LEU A 128 -1.72 -8.57 8.46
C LEU A 128 -2.36 -9.74 7.73
N ASP A 129 -3.20 -9.44 6.74
CA ASP A 129 -3.75 -10.51 5.90
C ASP A 129 -2.67 -11.13 4.99
N PRO A 130 -2.83 -12.41 4.60
CA PRO A 130 -1.81 -13.12 3.83
C PRO A 130 -1.47 -12.47 2.49
N ILE A 131 -2.42 -11.83 1.83
CA ILE A 131 -2.18 -11.15 0.54
C ILE A 131 -1.29 -9.93 0.76
N THR A 132 -1.55 -9.14 1.80
CA THR A 132 -0.73 -7.99 2.17
C THR A 132 0.69 -8.42 2.48
N VAL A 133 0.87 -9.47 3.27
CA VAL A 133 2.21 -10.02 3.58
C VAL A 133 2.95 -10.43 2.31
N ARG A 134 2.27 -11.11 1.39
CA ARG A 134 2.86 -11.53 0.10
C ARG A 134 3.34 -10.33 -0.72
N VAL A 135 2.53 -9.29 -0.81
CA VAL A 135 2.86 -8.08 -1.56
C VAL A 135 4.03 -7.33 -0.91
N ILE A 136 4.00 -7.17 0.41
CA ILE A 136 5.10 -6.55 1.16
C ILE A 136 6.41 -7.29 0.90
N GLU A 137 6.41 -8.60 1.03
CA GLU A 137 7.61 -9.42 0.84
C GLU A 137 8.15 -9.31 -0.59
N ALA A 138 7.27 -9.36 -1.58
CA ALA A 138 7.65 -9.21 -2.98
C ALA A 138 8.30 -7.84 -3.26
N GLY A 139 7.69 -6.77 -2.75
CA GLY A 139 8.22 -5.41 -2.89
C GLY A 139 9.53 -5.21 -2.16
N TRP A 140 9.64 -5.73 -0.94
CA TRP A 140 10.87 -5.67 -0.16
C TRP A 140 12.03 -6.40 -0.85
N GLN A 141 11.79 -7.62 -1.34
CA GLN A 141 12.82 -8.38 -2.06
C GLN A 141 13.27 -7.66 -3.33
N ARG A 142 12.33 -7.09 -4.07
CA ARG A 142 12.65 -6.31 -5.26
C ARG A 142 13.50 -5.08 -4.93
N ALA A 143 13.19 -4.40 -3.83
CA ALA A 143 13.98 -3.27 -3.36
C ALA A 143 15.44 -3.67 -3.04
N GLN A 144 15.64 -4.85 -2.43
CA GLN A 144 17.00 -5.36 -2.14
C GLN A 144 17.79 -5.61 -3.42
N VAL A 145 17.15 -6.19 -4.44
CA VAL A 145 17.80 -6.43 -5.75
C VAL A 145 18.21 -5.10 -6.39
N LEU A 146 17.32 -4.12 -6.43
CA LEU A 146 17.59 -2.81 -7.02
C LEU A 146 18.69 -2.05 -6.27
N GLU A 147 18.73 -2.14 -4.94
CA GLU A 147 19.79 -1.52 -4.13
C GLU A 147 21.15 -2.16 -4.42
N THR A 148 21.21 -3.48 -4.56
CA THR A 148 22.42 -4.19 -4.93
C THR A 148 22.91 -3.77 -6.32
N GLU A 149 22.03 -3.67 -7.29
CA GLU A 149 22.35 -3.21 -8.64
C GLU A 149 22.90 -1.77 -8.64
N ARG A 150 22.28 -0.86 -7.87
CA ARG A 150 22.75 0.53 -7.72
C ARG A 150 24.17 0.60 -7.15
N ARG A 151 24.51 -0.25 -6.20
CA ARG A 151 25.86 -0.31 -5.60
C ARG A 151 26.90 -0.82 -6.59
N ARG A 152 26.54 -1.73 -7.50
CA ARG A 152 27.45 -2.27 -8.52
C ARG A 152 27.80 -1.26 -9.62
N THR A 153 26.95 -0.26 -9.86
CA THR A 153 27.15 0.74 -10.90
C THR A 153 27.88 2.01 -10.41
N ARG A 154 28.25 2.07 -9.14
CA ARG A 154 29.09 3.10 -8.54
C ARG A 154 30.52 2.60 -8.43
#